data_90ce8a48f4c1a2c0cdb54fc3df5851dd
#
_entry.id   90ce8a48f4c1a2c0cdb54fc3df5851dd
#
_cell.length_a   1.000
_cell.length_b   1.000
_cell.length_c   1.000
_cell.angle_alpha   90.00
_cell.angle_beta   90.00
_cell.angle_gamma   90.00
#
_symmetry.space_group_name_H-M   'P 1'
#
loop_
_entity.id
_entity.type
_entity.pdbx_description
1 polymer ?
#
loop_
_entity_poly.entity_id
_entity_poly.type
_entity_poly.pdbx_seq_one_letter_code
_entity_poly.pdbx_strand_id
1 'polypeptide(L)' 'MTMRKFSKHTPEQIVVKLEKAEALQGEGMSVAQACRVLGISEATLCRWR' A
#
# COMPACT_ATOMS: atom_id res chain seq x y z
N MET A 1 13.11 14.06 -15.76
CA MET A 1 12.95 13.70 -15.26
C MET A 1 13.11 13.26 -14.51
N THR A 2 13.04 12.97 -14.03
CA THR A 2 13.13 12.54 -13.27
C THR A 2 13.03 11.89 -12.66
N MET A 3 13.04 11.39 -12.34
CA MET A 3 12.83 10.65 -11.78
C MET A 3 13.18 10.41 -10.81
N ARG A 4 12.99 10.26 -10.12
CA ARG A 4 13.26 10.03 -9.19
C ARG A 4 13.01 9.05 -8.58
N LYS A 5 13.40 8.41 -8.11
CA LYS A 5 13.25 7.48 -7.50
C LYS A 5 12.95 7.67 -6.21
N PHE A 6 12.12 8.09 -5.75
CA PHE A 6 11.83 8.26 -4.56
C PHE A 6 11.09 7.35 -3.96
N SER A 7 11.11 6.90 -2.88
CA SER A 7 10.33 5.95 -2.28
C SER A 7 9.17 6.54 -1.63
N LYS A 8 8.99 7.80 -1.70
CA LYS A 8 7.87 8.34 -1.12
C LYS A 8 6.68 8.19 -1.96
N HIS A 9 5.53 7.87 -1.44
CA HIS A 9 4.28 7.77 -2.16
C HIS A 9 3.51 9.08 -2.03
N THR A 10 2.84 9.47 -3.09
CA THR A 10 2.01 10.65 -3.02
C THR A 10 0.75 10.35 -2.21
N PRO A 11 0.08 11.40 -1.70
CA PRO A 11 -1.16 11.15 -0.95
C PRO A 11 -2.19 10.40 -1.77
N GLU A 12 -2.24 10.67 -3.07
CA GLU A 12 -3.16 9.95 -3.93
C GLU A 12 -2.87 8.47 -3.94
N GLN A 13 -1.59 8.12 -4.06
CA GLN A 13 -1.22 6.72 -4.10
C GLN A 13 -1.49 6.04 -2.77
N ILE A 14 -1.30 6.77 -1.68
CA ILE A 14 -1.56 6.21 -0.36
C ILE A 14 -3.04 5.85 -0.25
N VAL A 15 -3.91 6.73 -0.68
CA VAL A 15 -5.33 6.46 -0.61
C VAL A 15 -5.70 5.26 -1.46
N VAL A 16 -5.19 5.21 -2.68
CA VAL A 16 -5.49 4.10 -3.57
C VAL A 16 -5.01 2.78 -2.99
N LYS A 17 -3.80 2.77 -2.44
CA LYS A 17 -3.26 1.55 -1.88
C LYS A 17 -4.02 1.11 -0.63
N LEU A 18 -4.45 2.07 0.18
CA LEU A 18 -5.25 1.74 1.33
C LEU A 18 -6.57 1.11 0.94
N GLU A 19 -7.20 1.67 -0.07
CA GLU A 19 -8.47 1.12 -0.54
C GLU A 19 -8.28 -0.28 -1.09
N LYS A 20 -7.20 -0.48 -1.83
CA LYS A 20 -6.93 -1.81 -2.35
C LYS A 20 -6.65 -2.79 -1.24
N ALA A 21 -5.90 -2.36 -0.23
CA ALA A 21 -5.60 -3.24 0.89
C ALA A 21 -6.88 -3.68 1.59
N GLU A 22 -7.80 -2.76 1.77
CA GLU A 22 -9.06 -3.10 2.42
C GLU A 22 -9.87 -4.07 1.56
N ALA A 23 -9.87 -3.85 0.26
CA ALA A 23 -10.59 -4.74 -0.63
C ALA A 23 -10.00 -6.14 -0.60
N LEU A 24 -8.67 -6.23 -0.59
CA LEU A 24 -8.01 -7.53 -0.56
C LEU A 24 -8.29 -8.25 0.76
N GLN A 25 -8.28 -7.51 1.85
CA GLN A 25 -8.58 -8.11 3.13
C GLN A 25 -10.03 -8.58 3.19
N GLY A 26 -10.91 -7.86 2.54
CA GLY A 26 -12.30 -8.25 2.45
C GLY A 26 -12.48 -9.54 1.68
N GLU A 27 -11.50 -9.87 0.83
CA GLU A 27 -11.56 -11.12 0.10
C GLU A 27 -10.92 -12.27 0.86
N GLY A 28 -10.44 -11.99 2.07
CA GLY A 28 -9.85 -13.04 2.86
C GLY A 28 -8.34 -13.02 2.92
N MET A 29 -7.71 -12.05 2.32
CA MET A 29 -6.26 -11.96 2.38
C MET A 29 -5.80 -11.40 3.71
N SER A 30 -4.64 -11.85 4.14
CA SER A 30 -4.06 -11.29 5.35
C SER A 30 -3.39 -9.97 5.00
N VAL A 31 -3.08 -9.21 6.05
CA VAL A 31 -2.40 -7.94 5.87
C VAL A 31 -1.08 -8.15 5.15
N ALA A 32 -0.36 -9.18 5.52
CA ALA A 32 0.93 -9.45 4.89
C ALA A 32 0.77 -9.70 3.40
N GLN A 33 -0.24 -10.48 3.04
CA GLN A 33 -0.45 -10.77 1.63
C GLN A 33 -0.88 -9.55 0.85
N ALA A 34 -1.76 -8.75 1.44
CA ALA A 34 -2.19 -7.53 0.79
C ALA A 34 -1.01 -6.60 0.55
N CYS A 35 -0.12 -6.49 1.52
CA CYS A 35 1.05 -5.64 1.37
C CYS A 35 1.96 -6.14 0.26
N ARG A 36 2.08 -7.44 0.12
CA ARG A 36 2.91 -7.99 -0.95
C ARG A 36 2.33 -7.66 -2.31
N VAL A 37 1.02 -7.75 -2.43
CA VAL A 37 0.37 -7.43 -3.70
C VAL A 37 0.59 -5.96 -4.02
N LEU A 38 0.54 -5.11 -3.01
CA LEU A 38 0.68 -3.68 -3.21
C LEU A 38 2.13 -3.24 -3.34
N GLY A 39 3.06 -4.10 -2.97
CA GLY A 39 4.46 -3.74 -3.05
C GLY A 39 4.92 -2.86 -1.91
N ILE A 40 4.27 -2.94 -0.77
CA ILE A 40 4.66 -2.16 0.40
C ILE A 40 4.84 -3.10 1.58
N SER A 41 5.41 -2.58 2.65
CA SER A 41 5.61 -3.39 3.85
C SER A 41 4.43 -3.20 4.78
N GLU A 42 4.29 -4.14 5.71
CA GLU A 42 3.24 -4.03 6.70
C GLU A 42 3.41 -2.77 7.54
N ALA A 43 4.66 -2.43 7.84
CA ALA A 43 4.93 -1.24 8.62
C ALA A 43 4.42 0.00 7.88
N THR A 44 4.64 0.04 6.57
CA THR A 44 4.19 1.16 5.78
C THR A 44 2.67 1.27 5.81
N LEU A 45 2.00 0.15 5.61
CA LEU A 45 0.54 0.16 5.65
C LEU A 45 0.04 0.61 7.01
N CYS A 46 0.67 0.14 8.05
CA CYS A 46 0.27 0.50 9.40
C CYS A 46 0.41 2.01 9.65
N ARG A 47 1.48 2.59 9.11
CA ARG A 47 1.67 4.03 9.27
C ARG A 47 0.60 4.82 8.54
N TRP A 48 0.18 4.31 7.41
CA TRP A 48 -0.82 5.03 6.61
C TRP A 48 -2.20 4.99 7.25
N ARG A 49 -2.42 4.02 8.12
CA ARG A 49 -3.68 3.93 8.79
C ARG A 49 -3.69 4.83 10.01
#